data_ae80e925303d260b3bab6d0d0e679d98
#
_entry.id   ae80e925303d260b3bab6d0d0e679d98
#
_cell.length_a   1.000
_cell.length_b   1.000
_cell.length_c   1.000
_cell.angle_alpha   90.00
_cell.angle_beta   90.00
_cell.angle_gamma   90.00
#
_symmetry.space_group_name_H-M   'P 1'
#
loop_
_entity.id
_entity.type
_entity.pdbx_description
1 polymer ?
#
loop_
_entity_poly.entity_id
_entity_poly.type
_entity_poly.pdbx_seq_one_letter_code
_entity_poly.pdbx_strand_id
1 'polypeptide(L)'
;MSPPAADAAHAPALLELERVSKVFGGVHALQNVRFDVQPGEVLCLAGENGCGKSTLIKIVNGVYRPEPGASIRFDGQPVAELNPARARELGIQVIWQDLALFPEMTVAENIAFEQNLGARPRLVDYRRMKAAARQILARLGVTLDLDRPVRRLSIAQRQVVAIARALVADARLVFMDEPTASLSHAETEALLAIVRRLSADGIAVVFVSHRLAEVLDVCSRVTVMRDGRYVGTFPTAGMTQTRLAELMTGRTFDYAVRTTDLSAAPIVLRVDGLSRRGEYDGVSLTVRRGEILGITGRLGAGRTELALSLFGMSRPQAGTIELDGRRLACRSNRDAIRAGIAYVSEDRLQLGLVQPQSIADNTVITVLDELLGAARLISPRRRDALIREWIDRLAIKIGRPGDAVSTLSGGNQQRVVLAKWLATRPKLLILDAPTVGVDVGARAGIFAIIRDLAAAGMAIILISDEIPEVYFNADRILHMRDGRIVADYVPGRTSIDEIERDVHA
;
A
#
# COMPACT_ATOMS: atom_id res chain seq x y z
N MET A 1 -36.18 -5.74 16.40
CA MET A 1 -36.06 -5.50 14.94
C MET A 1 -36.97 -4.32 14.61
N SER A 2 -36.40 -3.13 14.51
CA SER A 2 -37.11 -1.93 14.02
C SER A 2 -36.93 -1.86 12.50
N PRO A 3 -37.96 -1.46 11.73
CA PRO A 3 -37.88 -1.38 10.28
C PRO A 3 -36.90 -0.26 9.85
N PRO A 4 -36.29 -0.37 8.67
CA PRO A 4 -35.36 0.65 8.18
C PRO A 4 -36.11 1.95 7.92
N ALA A 5 -35.51 3.07 8.34
CA ALA A 5 -36.04 4.41 8.14
C ALA A 5 -36.27 4.70 6.65
N ALA A 6 -37.43 5.32 6.38
CA ALA A 6 -37.94 5.64 5.06
C ALA A 6 -37.00 6.55 4.26
N ASP A 7 -36.93 6.30 2.94
CA ASP A 7 -36.32 7.09 1.89
C ASP A 7 -36.58 8.59 2.07
N ALA A 8 -35.58 9.32 2.52
CA ALA A 8 -35.50 10.75 2.22
C ALA A 8 -35.20 10.87 0.72
N ALA A 9 -36.03 11.59 -0.01
CA ALA A 9 -35.87 11.85 -1.45
C ALA A 9 -34.50 12.47 -1.72
N HIS A 10 -33.52 11.63 -2.03
CA HIS A 10 -32.20 12.06 -2.49
C HIS A 10 -32.31 12.50 -3.96
N ALA A 11 -31.59 13.55 -4.34
CA ALA A 11 -31.38 13.88 -5.72
C ALA A 11 -30.93 12.62 -6.51
N PRO A 12 -31.33 12.49 -7.80
CA PRO A 12 -30.98 11.30 -8.58
C PRO A 12 -29.47 11.11 -8.60
N ALA A 13 -29.02 9.88 -8.33
CA ALA A 13 -27.60 9.54 -8.37
C ALA A 13 -27.04 9.76 -9.79
N LEU A 14 -25.80 10.23 -9.88
CA LEU A 14 -25.10 10.38 -11.16
C LEU A 14 -24.88 9.00 -11.83
N LEU A 15 -24.47 8.02 -11.05
CA LEU A 15 -24.34 6.61 -11.47
C LEU A 15 -25.09 5.73 -10.48
N GLU A 16 -25.89 4.81 -10.99
CA GLU A 16 -26.59 3.80 -10.18
C GLU A 16 -26.46 2.43 -10.85
N LEU A 17 -26.00 1.49 -10.07
CA LEU A 17 -25.84 0.08 -10.44
C LEU A 17 -26.68 -0.78 -9.50
N GLU A 18 -27.49 -1.67 -10.05
CA GLU A 18 -28.26 -2.62 -9.28
C GLU A 18 -28.08 -4.05 -9.81
N ARG A 19 -28.01 -5.00 -8.90
CA ARG A 19 -27.93 -6.44 -9.19
C ARG A 19 -26.79 -6.81 -10.14
N VAL A 20 -25.66 -6.10 -10.06
CA VAL A 20 -24.51 -6.37 -10.91
C VAL A 20 -23.83 -7.66 -10.44
N SER A 21 -23.77 -8.63 -11.34
CA SER A 21 -23.07 -9.91 -11.14
C SER A 21 -22.07 -10.14 -12.26
N LYS A 22 -20.99 -10.89 -11.97
CA LYS A 22 -19.99 -11.30 -12.96
C LYS A 22 -19.31 -12.59 -12.56
N VAL A 23 -19.22 -13.51 -13.53
CA VAL A 23 -18.59 -14.82 -13.35
C VAL A 23 -17.46 -14.99 -14.34
N PHE A 24 -16.33 -15.54 -13.89
CA PHE A 24 -15.19 -15.90 -14.73
C PHE A 24 -14.77 -17.34 -14.41
N GLY A 25 -14.86 -18.25 -15.40
CA GLY A 25 -14.41 -19.63 -15.23
C GLY A 25 -15.00 -20.36 -14.01
N GLY A 26 -16.26 -20.06 -13.66
CA GLY A 26 -16.93 -20.62 -12.48
C GLY A 26 -16.70 -19.83 -11.18
N VAL A 27 -15.83 -18.82 -11.17
CA VAL A 27 -15.61 -17.97 -10.00
C VAL A 27 -16.51 -16.74 -10.07
N HIS A 28 -17.31 -16.52 -9.05
CA HIS A 28 -18.17 -15.35 -8.91
C HIS A 28 -17.33 -14.15 -8.45
N ALA A 29 -16.91 -13.30 -9.39
CA ALA A 29 -16.18 -12.07 -9.09
C ALA A 29 -17.08 -10.98 -8.50
N LEU A 30 -18.36 -10.93 -8.91
CA LEU A 30 -19.40 -10.04 -8.36
C LEU A 30 -20.70 -10.81 -8.21
N GLN A 31 -21.45 -10.56 -7.12
CA GLN A 31 -22.72 -11.20 -6.80
C GLN A 31 -23.74 -10.16 -6.33
N ASN A 32 -24.72 -9.82 -7.17
CA ASN A 32 -25.80 -8.89 -6.87
C ASN A 32 -25.33 -7.56 -6.25
N VAL A 33 -24.25 -6.99 -6.77
CA VAL A 33 -23.66 -5.76 -6.25
C VAL A 33 -24.56 -4.57 -6.56
N ARG A 34 -24.78 -3.72 -5.56
CA ARG A 34 -25.36 -2.38 -5.67
C ARG A 34 -24.23 -1.36 -5.49
N PHE A 35 -24.31 -0.27 -6.26
CA PHE A 35 -23.34 0.81 -6.18
C PHE A 35 -23.96 2.10 -6.70
N ASP A 36 -23.83 3.19 -5.96
CA ASP A 36 -24.33 4.50 -6.36
C ASP A 36 -23.31 5.61 -6.09
N VAL A 37 -23.29 6.63 -6.93
CA VAL A 37 -22.43 7.80 -6.80
C VAL A 37 -23.27 9.06 -7.02
N GLN A 38 -23.15 10.05 -6.13
CA GLN A 38 -23.85 11.33 -6.24
C GLN A 38 -23.04 12.33 -7.11
N PRO A 39 -23.69 13.33 -7.73
CA PRO A 39 -22.97 14.39 -8.43
C PRO A 39 -21.99 15.14 -7.51
N GLY A 40 -20.74 15.35 -7.95
CA GLY A 40 -19.72 16.06 -7.19
C GLY A 40 -19.23 15.36 -5.92
N GLU A 41 -19.65 14.11 -5.68
CA GLU A 41 -19.25 13.34 -4.50
C GLU A 41 -17.83 12.77 -4.63
N VAL A 42 -17.11 12.72 -3.51
CA VAL A 42 -15.94 11.85 -3.38
C VAL A 42 -16.36 10.63 -2.60
N LEU A 43 -16.54 9.51 -3.30
CA LEU A 43 -16.95 8.21 -2.77
C LEU A 43 -15.75 7.27 -2.73
N CYS A 44 -15.49 6.61 -1.61
CA CYS A 44 -14.53 5.50 -1.59
C CYS A 44 -15.20 4.19 -2.00
N LEU A 45 -14.53 3.41 -2.86
CA LEU A 45 -14.83 2.01 -3.10
C LEU A 45 -13.79 1.15 -2.36
N ALA A 46 -14.15 0.67 -1.16
CA ALA A 46 -13.28 -0.05 -0.24
C ALA A 46 -13.53 -1.57 -0.27
N GLY A 47 -12.50 -2.33 0.07
CA GLY A 47 -12.55 -3.79 0.19
C GLY A 47 -11.18 -4.43 0.02
N GLU A 48 -11.03 -5.68 0.45
CA GLU A 48 -9.79 -6.44 0.30
C GLU A 48 -9.42 -6.68 -1.17
N ASN A 49 -8.15 -7.04 -1.43
CA ASN A 49 -7.72 -7.42 -2.77
C ASN A 49 -8.48 -8.67 -3.24
N GLY A 50 -8.94 -8.64 -4.50
CA GLY A 50 -9.75 -9.73 -5.06
C GLY A 50 -11.25 -9.67 -4.71
N CYS A 51 -11.73 -8.69 -3.94
CA CYS A 51 -13.16 -8.57 -3.62
C CYS A 51 -14.05 -8.05 -4.77
N GLY A 52 -13.49 -7.83 -5.98
CA GLY A 52 -14.26 -7.46 -7.16
C GLY A 52 -14.23 -5.98 -7.55
N LYS A 53 -13.52 -5.07 -6.84
CA LYS A 53 -13.44 -3.62 -7.16
C LYS A 53 -13.06 -3.36 -8.62
N SER A 54 -11.93 -3.89 -9.07
CA SER A 54 -11.47 -3.70 -10.44
C SER A 54 -12.41 -4.31 -11.48
N THR A 55 -13.15 -5.37 -11.12
CA THR A 55 -14.19 -5.94 -11.99
C THR A 55 -15.37 -4.98 -12.12
N LEU A 56 -15.81 -4.38 -11.02
CA LEU A 56 -16.87 -3.37 -11.01
C LEU A 56 -16.48 -2.14 -11.88
N ILE A 57 -15.26 -1.63 -11.69
CA ILE A 57 -14.72 -0.51 -12.48
C ILE A 57 -14.69 -0.87 -13.98
N LYS A 58 -14.25 -2.08 -14.35
CA LYS A 58 -14.24 -2.53 -15.74
C LYS A 58 -15.64 -2.68 -16.33
N ILE A 59 -16.65 -3.02 -15.53
CA ILE A 59 -18.06 -3.02 -15.98
C ILE A 59 -18.53 -1.58 -16.23
N VAL A 60 -18.27 -0.66 -15.30
CA VAL A 60 -18.66 0.76 -15.44
C VAL A 60 -17.96 1.43 -16.63
N ASN A 61 -16.72 1.03 -16.90
CA ASN A 61 -15.96 1.52 -18.07
C ASN A 61 -16.31 0.77 -19.38
N GLY A 62 -17.25 -0.19 -19.32
CA GLY A 62 -17.72 -0.93 -20.49
C GLY A 62 -16.74 -1.98 -21.05
N VAL A 63 -15.67 -2.30 -20.32
CA VAL A 63 -14.70 -3.34 -20.69
C VAL A 63 -15.31 -4.74 -20.49
N TYR A 64 -16.08 -4.92 -19.42
CA TYR A 64 -16.79 -6.15 -19.15
C TYR A 64 -18.30 -5.92 -19.18
N ARG A 65 -19.04 -6.88 -19.72
CA ARG A 65 -20.51 -6.91 -19.61
C ARG A 65 -20.90 -7.61 -18.32
N PRO A 66 -21.84 -7.06 -17.55
CA PRO A 66 -22.41 -7.78 -16.40
C PRO A 66 -23.23 -8.99 -16.87
N GLU A 67 -23.53 -9.88 -15.95
CA GLU A 67 -24.49 -10.97 -16.19
C GLU A 67 -25.91 -10.41 -16.39
N PRO A 68 -26.81 -11.16 -17.08
CA PRO A 68 -28.19 -10.72 -17.30
C PRO A 68 -28.91 -10.39 -15.99
N GLY A 69 -29.76 -9.36 -16.03
CA GLY A 69 -30.53 -8.89 -14.86
C GLY A 69 -29.92 -7.69 -14.12
N ALA A 70 -28.73 -7.24 -14.50
CA ALA A 70 -28.16 -6.00 -14.00
C ALA A 70 -28.91 -4.78 -14.55
N SER A 71 -29.04 -3.72 -13.73
CA SER A 71 -29.54 -2.41 -14.14
C SER A 71 -28.43 -1.38 -13.97
N ILE A 72 -28.20 -0.57 -15.00
CA ILE A 72 -27.26 0.54 -14.99
C ILE A 72 -28.00 1.80 -15.38
N ARG A 73 -27.90 2.84 -14.56
CA ARG A 73 -28.44 4.18 -14.86
C ARG A 73 -27.35 5.21 -14.73
N PHE A 74 -27.36 6.19 -15.60
CA PHE A 74 -26.49 7.36 -15.53
C PHE A 74 -27.33 8.63 -15.64
N ASP A 75 -27.21 9.52 -14.66
CA ASP A 75 -28.04 10.73 -14.56
C ASP A 75 -29.56 10.40 -14.62
N GLY A 76 -29.96 9.35 -13.90
CA GLY A 76 -31.32 8.83 -13.88
C GLY A 76 -31.79 8.09 -15.16
N GLN A 77 -31.03 8.15 -16.25
CA GLN A 77 -31.37 7.51 -17.53
C GLN A 77 -30.82 6.09 -17.62
N PRO A 78 -31.63 5.10 -18.04
CA PRO A 78 -31.17 3.75 -18.21
C PRO A 78 -30.12 3.64 -19.33
N VAL A 79 -29.04 2.92 -19.07
CA VAL A 79 -27.99 2.63 -20.05
C VAL A 79 -28.08 1.15 -20.42
N ALA A 80 -28.62 0.87 -21.60
CA ALA A 80 -28.88 -0.50 -22.04
C ALA A 80 -27.58 -1.30 -22.28
N GLU A 81 -26.54 -0.65 -22.80
CA GLU A 81 -25.25 -1.27 -23.07
C GLU A 81 -24.13 -0.26 -22.82
N LEU A 82 -23.19 -0.64 -21.94
CA LEU A 82 -21.94 0.07 -21.75
C LEU A 82 -20.84 -0.59 -22.57
N ASN A 83 -20.14 0.23 -23.34
CA ASN A 83 -18.84 -0.07 -23.94
C ASN A 83 -17.92 1.13 -23.70
N PRO A 84 -16.59 1.02 -23.93
CA PRO A 84 -15.66 2.09 -23.62
C PRO A 84 -15.96 3.43 -24.32
N ALA A 85 -16.50 3.39 -25.53
CA ALA A 85 -16.92 4.61 -26.24
C ALA A 85 -18.11 5.27 -25.57
N ARG A 86 -19.14 4.48 -25.21
CA ARG A 86 -20.33 4.98 -24.51
C ARG A 86 -20.03 5.49 -23.10
N ALA A 87 -19.16 4.81 -22.36
CA ALA A 87 -18.69 5.28 -21.05
C ALA A 87 -18.04 6.67 -21.16
N ARG A 88 -17.18 6.86 -22.16
CA ARG A 88 -16.54 8.15 -22.46
C ARG A 88 -17.55 9.24 -22.84
N GLU A 89 -18.53 8.94 -23.70
CA GLU A 89 -19.59 9.88 -24.07
C GLU A 89 -20.42 10.34 -22.86
N LEU A 90 -20.61 9.47 -21.87
CA LEU A 90 -21.27 9.80 -20.60
C LEU A 90 -20.38 10.59 -19.65
N GLY A 91 -19.10 10.80 -19.99
CA GLY A 91 -18.13 11.46 -19.12
C GLY A 91 -17.57 10.57 -18.01
N ILE A 92 -17.60 9.24 -18.17
CA ILE A 92 -16.99 8.30 -17.24
C ILE A 92 -15.54 8.07 -17.65
N GLN A 93 -14.60 8.36 -16.75
CA GLN A 93 -13.17 8.19 -16.95
C GLN A 93 -12.56 7.32 -15.85
N VAL A 94 -11.53 6.55 -16.20
CA VAL A 94 -10.82 5.69 -15.25
C VAL A 94 -9.33 5.98 -15.32
N ILE A 95 -8.75 6.33 -14.19
CA ILE A 95 -7.31 6.44 -13.99
C ILE A 95 -6.87 5.15 -13.32
N TRP A 96 -6.21 4.30 -14.10
CA TRP A 96 -5.71 3.01 -13.65
C TRP A 96 -4.41 3.18 -12.83
N GLN A 97 -4.07 2.20 -12.02
CA GLN A 97 -2.86 2.17 -11.21
C GLN A 97 -1.57 2.36 -12.04
N ASP A 98 -1.52 1.84 -13.27
CA ASP A 98 -0.39 2.00 -14.21
C ASP A 98 -0.43 3.30 -15.02
N LEU A 99 -1.43 4.18 -14.78
CA LEU A 99 -1.69 5.48 -15.43
C LEU A 99 -1.90 5.43 -16.94
N ALA A 100 -1.53 4.37 -17.63
CA ALA A 100 -1.64 4.19 -19.08
C ALA A 100 -1.20 5.42 -19.91
N LEU A 101 -0.08 6.04 -19.54
CA LEU A 101 0.53 7.18 -20.24
C LEU A 101 1.55 6.71 -21.26
N PHE A 102 1.75 7.49 -22.31
CA PHE A 102 2.77 7.26 -23.33
C PHE A 102 4.09 7.90 -22.90
N PRO A 103 5.13 7.13 -22.48
CA PRO A 103 6.32 7.68 -21.83
C PRO A 103 7.15 8.60 -22.74
N GLU A 104 7.16 8.31 -24.05
CA GLU A 104 7.95 9.07 -25.04
C GLU A 104 7.25 10.33 -25.55
N MET A 105 5.94 10.44 -25.35
CA MET A 105 5.17 11.61 -25.70
C MET A 105 5.31 12.70 -24.65
N THR A 106 5.12 13.95 -25.06
CA THR A 106 5.16 15.11 -24.18
C THR A 106 3.94 15.19 -23.27
N VAL A 107 3.99 16.05 -22.25
CA VAL A 107 2.86 16.35 -21.36
C VAL A 107 1.63 16.80 -22.16
N ALA A 108 1.80 17.75 -23.10
CA ALA A 108 0.70 18.25 -23.92
C ALA A 108 0.08 17.17 -24.79
N GLU A 109 0.90 16.31 -25.39
CA GLU A 109 0.43 15.20 -26.23
C GLU A 109 -0.35 14.18 -25.41
N ASN A 110 0.14 13.78 -24.23
CA ASN A 110 -0.58 12.86 -23.35
C ASN A 110 -1.91 13.40 -22.89
N ILE A 111 -1.98 14.69 -22.49
CA ILE A 111 -3.20 15.33 -22.01
C ILE A 111 -4.24 15.43 -23.13
N ALA A 112 -3.86 15.92 -24.32
CA ALA A 112 -4.78 16.17 -25.42
C ALA A 112 -4.94 14.97 -26.38
N PHE A 113 -4.38 13.78 -26.04
CA PHE A 113 -4.38 12.60 -26.90
C PHE A 113 -5.78 12.22 -27.39
N GLU A 114 -6.74 12.17 -26.48
CA GLU A 114 -8.09 11.71 -26.79
C GLU A 114 -8.91 12.69 -27.64
N GLN A 115 -8.64 13.99 -27.55
CA GLN A 115 -9.31 14.99 -28.39
C GLN A 115 -8.97 14.82 -29.88
N ASN A 116 -7.83 14.21 -30.18
CA ASN A 116 -7.40 14.00 -31.56
C ASN A 116 -7.87 12.67 -32.16
N LEU A 117 -8.36 11.72 -31.33
CA LEU A 117 -8.84 10.42 -31.82
C LEU A 117 -10.21 10.48 -32.51
N GLY A 118 -11.07 11.45 -32.17
CA GLY A 118 -12.43 11.60 -32.70
C GLY A 118 -12.52 12.45 -33.99
N ALA A 119 -11.57 13.32 -34.21
CA ALA A 119 -11.48 14.10 -35.43
C ALA A 119 -10.71 13.32 -36.51
N ARG A 120 -11.04 13.48 -37.80
CA ARG A 120 -10.19 12.98 -38.89
C ARG A 120 -9.20 14.09 -39.31
N PRO A 121 -8.27 14.54 -38.45
CA PRO A 121 -7.30 15.56 -38.83
C PRO A 121 -6.20 14.86 -39.66
N ARG A 122 -5.94 15.40 -40.82
CA ARG A 122 -4.75 15.03 -41.59
C ARG A 122 -3.46 15.54 -40.95
N LEU A 123 -3.59 16.52 -40.03
CA LEU A 123 -2.47 17.17 -39.33
C LEU A 123 -2.83 17.39 -37.86
N VAL A 124 -1.86 17.17 -36.98
CA VAL A 124 -1.98 17.42 -35.53
C VAL A 124 -1.73 18.89 -35.26
N ASP A 125 -2.68 19.56 -34.61
CA ASP A 125 -2.54 20.96 -34.17
C ASP A 125 -1.90 21.03 -32.78
N TYR A 126 -0.59 21.08 -32.74
CA TYR A 126 0.21 21.18 -31.50
C TYR A 126 -0.09 22.45 -30.69
N ARG A 127 -0.50 23.58 -31.35
CA ARG A 127 -0.85 24.81 -30.63
C ARG A 127 -2.14 24.63 -29.84
N ARG A 128 -3.13 24.01 -30.46
CA ARG A 128 -4.43 23.69 -29.81
C ARG A 128 -4.22 22.69 -28.67
N MET A 129 -3.42 21.66 -28.85
CA MET A 129 -3.09 20.70 -27.80
C MET A 129 -2.45 21.37 -26.59
N LYS A 130 -1.43 22.21 -26.80
CA LYS A 130 -0.76 22.95 -25.72
C LYS A 130 -1.72 23.93 -25.02
N ALA A 131 -2.62 24.58 -25.78
CA ALA A 131 -3.62 25.48 -25.20
C ALA A 131 -4.59 24.71 -24.28
N ALA A 132 -5.14 23.58 -24.73
CA ALA A 132 -6.02 22.73 -23.92
C ALA A 132 -5.29 22.21 -22.66
N ALA A 133 -4.09 21.68 -22.82
CA ALA A 133 -3.29 21.19 -21.69
C ALA A 133 -3.00 22.30 -20.66
N ARG A 134 -2.64 23.50 -21.12
CA ARG A 134 -2.38 24.66 -20.24
C ARG A 134 -3.63 25.06 -19.46
N GLN A 135 -4.78 25.10 -20.13
CA GLN A 135 -6.06 25.46 -19.51
C GLN A 135 -6.43 24.48 -18.39
N ILE A 136 -6.32 23.17 -18.65
CA ILE A 136 -6.66 22.14 -17.65
C ILE A 136 -5.66 22.15 -16.50
N LEU A 137 -4.36 22.24 -16.76
CA LEU A 137 -3.36 22.32 -15.68
C LEU A 137 -3.56 23.57 -14.81
N ALA A 138 -3.92 24.71 -15.41
CA ALA A 138 -4.27 25.92 -14.66
C ALA A 138 -5.53 25.71 -13.79
N ARG A 139 -6.55 25.01 -14.32
CA ARG A 139 -7.74 24.61 -13.53
C ARG A 139 -7.38 23.72 -12.35
N LEU A 140 -6.40 22.82 -12.50
CA LEU A 140 -5.89 21.98 -11.40
C LEU A 140 -4.95 22.75 -10.44
N GLY A 141 -4.53 23.99 -10.80
CA GLY A 141 -3.58 24.77 -10.01
C GLY A 141 -2.14 24.25 -10.08
N VAL A 142 -1.80 23.54 -11.16
CA VAL A 142 -0.48 22.90 -11.33
C VAL A 142 0.22 23.49 -12.56
N THR A 143 1.53 23.70 -12.46
CA THR A 143 2.38 24.11 -13.58
C THR A 143 3.34 22.99 -13.95
N LEU A 144 3.28 22.55 -15.21
CA LEU A 144 4.19 21.57 -15.80
C LEU A 144 4.74 22.09 -17.12
N ASP A 145 5.96 21.70 -17.46
CA ASP A 145 6.53 21.94 -18.78
C ASP A 145 5.82 21.04 -19.81
N LEU A 146 5.06 21.67 -20.71
CA LEU A 146 4.21 20.99 -21.69
C LEU A 146 5.01 20.22 -22.76
N ASP A 147 6.26 20.59 -22.99
CA ASP A 147 7.15 19.97 -23.98
C ASP A 147 8.00 18.85 -23.38
N ARG A 148 7.96 18.66 -22.07
CA ARG A 148 8.73 17.63 -21.37
C ARG A 148 8.15 16.25 -21.63
N PRO A 149 8.95 15.23 -22.05
CA PRO A 149 8.51 13.85 -22.15
C PRO A 149 8.06 13.29 -20.80
N VAL A 150 6.94 12.54 -20.79
CA VAL A 150 6.33 12.01 -19.54
C VAL A 150 7.29 11.08 -18.79
N ARG A 151 8.18 10.34 -19.46
CA ARG A 151 9.19 9.49 -18.79
C ARG A 151 10.13 10.26 -17.86
N ARG A 152 10.29 11.57 -18.04
CA ARG A 152 11.14 12.45 -17.20
C ARG A 152 10.40 13.06 -16.03
N LEU A 153 9.10 12.80 -15.88
CA LEU A 153 8.28 13.31 -14.77
C LEU A 153 8.40 12.38 -13.56
N SER A 154 8.23 12.96 -12.35
CA SER A 154 8.00 12.18 -11.13
C SER A 154 6.67 11.42 -11.21
N ILE A 155 6.47 10.43 -10.35
CA ILE A 155 5.21 9.66 -10.29
C ILE A 155 4.04 10.60 -10.01
N ALA A 156 4.18 11.53 -9.07
CA ALA A 156 3.16 12.54 -8.75
C ALA A 156 2.81 13.42 -9.95
N GLN A 157 3.81 13.88 -10.71
CA GLN A 157 3.57 14.66 -11.92
C GLN A 157 2.86 13.86 -13.00
N ARG A 158 3.19 12.57 -13.16
CA ARG A 158 2.49 11.66 -14.07
C ARG A 158 1.03 11.46 -13.65
N GLN A 159 0.75 11.37 -12.34
CA GLN A 159 -0.61 11.29 -11.82
C GLN A 159 -1.43 12.52 -12.23
N VAL A 160 -0.86 13.73 -12.08
CA VAL A 160 -1.49 14.98 -12.52
C VAL A 160 -1.77 14.97 -14.03
N VAL A 161 -0.84 14.47 -14.85
CA VAL A 161 -1.05 14.33 -16.30
C VAL A 161 -2.22 13.40 -16.63
N ALA A 162 -2.34 12.27 -15.91
CA ALA A 162 -3.45 11.32 -16.09
C ALA A 162 -4.81 11.95 -15.71
N ILE A 163 -4.86 12.71 -14.60
CA ILE A 163 -6.05 13.46 -14.20
C ILE A 163 -6.39 14.54 -15.25
N ALA A 164 -5.40 15.31 -15.69
CA ALA A 164 -5.60 16.34 -16.71
C ALA A 164 -6.14 15.75 -18.02
N ARG A 165 -5.67 14.56 -18.44
CA ARG A 165 -6.18 13.85 -19.61
C ARG A 165 -7.65 13.48 -19.44
N ALA A 166 -8.05 12.97 -18.28
CA ALA A 166 -9.45 12.66 -18.01
C ALA A 166 -10.35 13.89 -18.07
N LEU A 167 -9.88 15.05 -17.58
CA LEU A 167 -10.64 16.30 -17.59
C LEU A 167 -10.80 16.92 -18.98
N VAL A 168 -9.81 16.79 -19.84
CA VAL A 168 -9.89 17.24 -21.24
C VAL A 168 -10.96 16.46 -22.00
N ALA A 169 -11.30 15.26 -21.56
CA ALA A 169 -12.37 14.42 -22.12
C ALA A 169 -13.74 14.69 -21.46
N ASP A 170 -13.96 15.86 -20.88
CA ASP A 170 -15.23 16.29 -20.25
C ASP A 170 -15.75 15.30 -19.18
N ALA A 171 -14.86 14.86 -18.30
CA ALA A 171 -15.20 13.92 -17.23
C ALA A 171 -16.27 14.50 -16.28
N ARG A 172 -17.32 13.71 -16.03
CA ARG A 172 -18.36 13.93 -15.01
C ARG A 172 -18.14 12.99 -13.80
N LEU A 173 -17.55 11.83 -14.05
CA LEU A 173 -17.22 10.80 -13.06
C LEU A 173 -15.82 10.25 -13.33
N VAL A 174 -14.94 10.31 -12.34
CA VAL A 174 -13.57 9.82 -12.44
C VAL A 174 -13.34 8.71 -11.41
N PHE A 175 -12.99 7.52 -11.86
CA PHE A 175 -12.47 6.46 -11.00
C PHE A 175 -10.95 6.61 -10.90
N MET A 176 -10.43 6.56 -9.68
CA MET A 176 -8.99 6.60 -9.38
C MET A 176 -8.60 5.32 -8.63
N ASP A 177 -7.87 4.43 -9.30
CA ASP A 177 -7.46 3.14 -8.73
C ASP A 177 -6.07 3.28 -8.09
N GLU A 178 -6.02 3.28 -6.75
CA GLU A 178 -4.82 3.43 -5.91
C GLU A 178 -3.92 4.63 -6.27
N PRO A 179 -4.46 5.84 -6.39
CA PRO A 179 -3.71 6.97 -6.95
C PRO A 179 -2.55 7.46 -6.08
N THR A 180 -2.49 7.06 -4.81
CA THR A 180 -1.50 7.52 -3.82
C THR A 180 -0.46 6.45 -3.45
N ALA A 181 -0.57 5.22 -4.00
CA ALA A 181 0.22 4.07 -3.56
C ALA A 181 1.75 4.28 -3.58
N SER A 182 2.25 5.11 -4.50
CA SER A 182 3.69 5.35 -4.70
C SER A 182 4.08 6.82 -4.47
N LEU A 183 3.26 7.59 -3.76
CA LEU A 183 3.48 9.01 -3.48
C LEU A 183 4.02 9.22 -2.06
N SER A 184 4.88 10.21 -1.90
CA SER A 184 5.25 10.76 -0.59
C SER A 184 4.04 11.44 0.06
N HIS A 185 4.10 11.68 1.37
CA HIS A 185 3.02 12.36 2.09
C HIS A 185 2.68 13.73 1.48
N ALA A 186 3.66 14.57 1.18
CA ALA A 186 3.45 15.89 0.57
C ALA A 186 2.81 15.79 -0.83
N GLU A 187 3.22 14.79 -1.63
CA GLU A 187 2.62 14.54 -2.96
C GLU A 187 1.19 14.00 -2.84
N THR A 188 0.93 13.18 -1.82
CA THR A 188 -0.42 12.69 -1.49
C THR A 188 -1.33 13.85 -1.13
N GLU A 189 -0.92 14.74 -0.22
CA GLU A 189 -1.71 15.92 0.15
C GLU A 189 -2.01 16.83 -1.05
N ALA A 190 -1.02 17.04 -1.94
CA ALA A 190 -1.23 17.80 -3.16
C ALA A 190 -2.26 17.12 -4.09
N LEU A 191 -2.23 15.79 -4.20
CA LEU A 191 -3.22 15.03 -4.97
C LEU A 191 -4.61 15.10 -4.35
N LEU A 192 -4.74 14.93 -3.02
CA LEU A 192 -6.02 15.03 -2.32
C LEU A 192 -6.63 16.44 -2.45
N ALA A 193 -5.80 17.49 -2.46
CA ALA A 193 -6.26 18.85 -2.76
C ALA A 193 -6.84 18.97 -4.19
N ILE A 194 -6.26 18.27 -5.16
CA ILE A 194 -6.82 18.19 -6.53
C ILE A 194 -8.16 17.46 -6.50
N VAL A 195 -8.29 16.34 -5.80
CA VAL A 195 -9.54 15.58 -5.67
C VAL A 195 -10.65 16.44 -5.05
N ARG A 196 -10.35 17.19 -3.98
CA ARG A 196 -11.31 18.12 -3.36
C ARG A 196 -11.75 19.22 -4.33
N ARG A 197 -10.82 19.72 -5.16
CA ARG A 197 -11.14 20.73 -6.20
C ARG A 197 -12.06 20.14 -7.28
N LEU A 198 -11.82 18.91 -7.75
CA LEU A 198 -12.71 18.25 -8.72
C LEU A 198 -14.12 18.10 -8.18
N SER A 199 -14.26 17.68 -6.93
CA SER A 199 -15.55 17.59 -6.23
C SER A 199 -16.25 18.95 -6.16
N ALA A 200 -15.54 20.00 -5.78
CA ALA A 200 -16.07 21.38 -5.74
C ALA A 200 -16.50 21.89 -7.13
N ASP A 201 -15.84 21.43 -8.20
CA ASP A 201 -16.20 21.72 -9.59
C ASP A 201 -17.38 20.84 -10.09
N GLY A 202 -18.00 20.03 -9.24
CA GLY A 202 -19.14 19.16 -9.55
C GLY A 202 -18.78 17.83 -10.22
N ILE A 203 -17.51 17.48 -10.30
CA ILE A 203 -17.04 16.20 -10.85
C ILE A 203 -17.05 15.18 -9.73
N ALA A 204 -17.78 14.07 -9.92
CA ALA A 204 -17.77 12.97 -8.97
C ALA A 204 -16.47 12.17 -9.07
N VAL A 205 -15.92 11.76 -7.93
CA VAL A 205 -14.71 10.96 -7.86
C VAL A 205 -14.97 9.68 -7.08
N VAL A 206 -14.68 8.53 -7.68
CA VAL A 206 -14.63 7.24 -6.98
C VAL A 206 -13.18 6.92 -6.68
N PHE A 207 -12.84 7.00 -5.40
CA PHE A 207 -11.49 6.82 -4.88
C PHE A 207 -11.29 5.39 -4.39
N VAL A 208 -10.40 4.64 -4.99
CA VAL A 208 -10.04 3.29 -4.53
C VAL A 208 -8.70 3.37 -3.85
N SER A 209 -8.68 3.14 -2.54
CA SER A 209 -7.45 3.16 -1.75
C SER A 209 -7.54 2.12 -0.63
N HIS A 210 -6.39 1.60 -0.23
CA HIS A 210 -6.22 0.80 0.96
C HIS A 210 -5.64 1.60 2.14
N ARG A 211 -5.31 2.88 1.94
CA ARG A 211 -4.87 3.81 2.97
C ARG A 211 -6.08 4.45 3.64
N LEU A 212 -6.48 3.88 4.78
CA LEU A 212 -7.75 4.23 5.43
C LEU A 212 -7.80 5.68 5.93
N ALA A 213 -6.65 6.25 6.34
CA ALA A 213 -6.56 7.65 6.74
C ALA A 213 -6.95 8.60 5.59
N GLU A 214 -6.42 8.37 4.37
CA GLU A 214 -6.74 9.17 3.19
C GLU A 214 -8.23 9.08 2.82
N VAL A 215 -8.80 7.87 2.95
CA VAL A 215 -10.23 7.64 2.68
C VAL A 215 -11.10 8.47 3.63
N LEU A 216 -10.79 8.45 4.92
CA LEU A 216 -11.57 9.19 5.94
C LEU A 216 -11.39 10.71 5.83
N ASP A 217 -10.27 11.18 5.27
CA ASP A 217 -9.96 12.60 5.08
C ASP A 217 -10.65 13.21 3.86
N VAL A 218 -10.73 12.46 2.74
CA VAL A 218 -11.19 13.04 1.46
C VAL A 218 -12.57 12.59 1.03
N CYS A 219 -13.03 11.40 1.44
CA CYS A 219 -14.30 10.84 1.00
C CYS A 219 -15.45 11.23 1.93
N SER A 220 -16.62 11.50 1.38
CA SER A 220 -17.86 11.76 2.14
C SER A 220 -18.57 10.48 2.55
N ARG A 221 -18.50 9.45 1.69
CA ARG A 221 -19.07 8.12 1.92
C ARG A 221 -18.07 7.04 1.50
N VAL A 222 -18.26 5.85 2.03
CA VAL A 222 -17.51 4.66 1.65
C VAL A 222 -18.46 3.52 1.34
N THR A 223 -18.35 2.96 0.13
CA THR A 223 -19.00 1.71 -0.26
C THR A 223 -18.04 0.55 -0.03
N VAL A 224 -18.43 -0.39 0.83
CA VAL A 224 -17.61 -1.53 1.20
C VAL A 224 -18.05 -2.76 0.42
N MET A 225 -17.09 -3.43 -0.21
CA MET A 225 -17.24 -4.73 -0.88
C MET A 225 -16.41 -5.81 -0.17
N ARG A 226 -16.97 -7.02 -0.10
CA ARG A 226 -16.29 -8.19 0.45
C ARG A 226 -16.72 -9.45 -0.29
N ASP A 227 -15.75 -10.27 -0.74
CA ASP A 227 -15.98 -11.54 -1.45
C ASP A 227 -16.97 -11.40 -2.64
N GLY A 228 -16.82 -10.34 -3.42
CA GLY A 228 -17.68 -10.05 -4.58
C GLY A 228 -19.07 -9.53 -4.24
N ARG A 229 -19.36 -9.20 -2.98
CA ARG A 229 -20.67 -8.75 -2.51
C ARG A 229 -20.61 -7.32 -1.94
N TYR A 230 -21.73 -6.64 -2.05
CA TYR A 230 -21.95 -5.36 -1.38
C TYR A 230 -22.22 -5.59 0.11
N VAL A 231 -21.43 -4.93 0.97
CA VAL A 231 -21.61 -4.97 2.43
C VAL A 231 -22.47 -3.80 2.89
N GLY A 232 -22.23 -2.60 2.37
CA GLY A 232 -22.97 -1.39 2.72
C GLY A 232 -22.28 -0.15 2.19
N THR A 233 -23.01 0.98 2.18
CA THR A 233 -22.45 2.33 1.97
C THR A 233 -22.65 3.11 3.25
N PHE A 234 -21.59 3.72 3.75
CA PHE A 234 -21.53 4.37 5.06
C PHE A 234 -20.98 5.78 4.93
N PRO A 235 -21.48 6.77 5.73
CA PRO A 235 -20.84 8.07 5.83
C PRO A 235 -19.47 7.93 6.50
N THR A 236 -18.48 8.72 6.07
CA THR A 236 -17.15 8.75 6.70
C THR A 236 -17.10 9.62 7.94
N ALA A 237 -18.03 10.57 8.09
CA ALA A 237 -18.11 11.41 9.25
C ALA A 237 -18.28 10.59 10.56
N GLY A 238 -17.31 10.73 11.47
CA GLY A 238 -17.27 9.98 12.72
C GLY A 238 -16.84 8.51 12.60
N MET A 239 -16.46 8.06 11.39
CA MET A 239 -15.93 6.70 11.18
C MET A 239 -14.46 6.66 11.58
N THR A 240 -14.04 5.63 12.30
CA THR A 240 -12.64 5.38 12.62
C THR A 240 -12.01 4.43 11.60
N GLN A 241 -10.68 4.48 11.46
CA GLN A 241 -9.92 3.54 10.61
C GLN A 241 -10.19 2.09 11.01
N THR A 242 -10.26 1.82 12.32
CA THR A 242 -10.61 0.50 12.89
C THR A 242 -11.96 0.03 12.38
N ARG A 243 -13.00 0.88 12.48
CA ARG A 243 -14.34 0.52 12.03
C ARG A 243 -14.40 0.23 10.54
N LEU A 244 -13.70 1.03 9.74
CA LEU A 244 -13.61 0.80 8.29
C LEU A 244 -12.89 -0.52 7.98
N ALA A 245 -11.78 -0.81 8.66
CA ALA A 245 -11.05 -2.07 8.52
C ALA A 245 -11.91 -3.29 8.87
N GLU A 246 -12.70 -3.21 9.96
CA GLU A 246 -13.65 -4.26 10.34
C GLU A 246 -14.74 -4.51 9.28
N LEU A 247 -15.29 -3.43 8.72
CA LEU A 247 -16.30 -3.54 7.66
C LEU A 247 -15.72 -4.22 6.41
N MET A 248 -14.49 -3.85 6.02
CA MET A 248 -13.80 -4.40 4.85
C MET A 248 -13.46 -5.88 5.00
N THR A 249 -12.97 -6.29 6.18
CA THR A 249 -12.48 -7.65 6.43
C THR A 249 -13.52 -8.58 7.04
N GLY A 250 -14.55 -8.02 7.69
CA GLY A 250 -15.54 -8.77 8.47
C GLY A 250 -14.97 -9.36 9.76
N ARG A 251 -13.82 -8.89 10.21
CA ARG A 251 -13.13 -9.32 11.43
C ARG A 251 -13.03 -8.16 12.39
N THR A 252 -13.23 -8.42 13.67
CA THR A 252 -12.86 -7.48 14.73
C THR A 252 -11.36 -7.55 14.96
N PHE A 253 -10.70 -6.39 14.99
CA PHE A 253 -9.29 -6.32 15.31
C PHE A 253 -9.13 -5.94 16.78
N ASP A 254 -8.40 -6.74 17.50
CA ASP A 254 -7.97 -6.40 18.86
C ASP A 254 -6.74 -5.48 18.75
N TYR A 255 -6.98 -4.17 18.87
CA TYR A 255 -5.95 -3.13 18.90
C TYR A 255 -5.47 -2.86 20.34
N ALA A 256 -5.42 -3.91 21.19
CA ALA A 256 -4.83 -3.75 22.50
C ALA A 256 -3.36 -3.33 22.38
N VAL A 257 -3.02 -2.25 23.07
CA VAL A 257 -1.63 -1.79 23.17
C VAL A 257 -0.81 -2.88 23.83
N ARG A 258 0.35 -3.18 23.26
CA ARG A 258 1.26 -4.18 23.81
C ARG A 258 1.86 -3.65 25.12
N THR A 259 1.72 -4.40 26.19
CA THR A 259 2.26 -4.07 27.53
C THR A 259 3.09 -5.25 28.03
N THR A 260 4.36 -5.33 27.63
CA THR A 260 5.26 -6.40 28.09
C THR A 260 6.25 -5.83 29.09
N ASP A 261 6.38 -6.45 30.27
CA ASP A 261 7.45 -6.08 31.19
C ASP A 261 8.79 -6.68 30.70
N LEU A 262 9.63 -5.82 30.17
CA LEU A 262 10.95 -6.16 29.63
C LEU A 262 12.09 -5.66 30.53
N SER A 263 11.81 -5.17 31.72
CA SER A 263 12.80 -4.57 32.63
C SER A 263 13.96 -5.50 32.94
N ALA A 264 13.69 -6.79 33.14
CA ALA A 264 14.67 -7.84 33.42
C ALA A 264 15.23 -8.53 32.16
N ALA A 265 14.70 -8.24 30.96
CA ALA A 265 15.12 -8.89 29.74
C ALA A 265 16.53 -8.43 29.31
N PRO A 266 17.42 -9.34 28.87
CA PRO A 266 18.77 -8.98 28.44
C PRO A 266 18.74 -8.13 27.17
N ILE A 267 19.71 -7.21 27.06
CA ILE A 267 19.90 -6.38 25.86
C ILE A 267 20.50 -7.27 24.76
N VAL A 268 19.84 -7.35 23.62
CA VAL A 268 20.30 -8.07 22.43
C VAL A 268 21.09 -7.14 21.51
N LEU A 269 20.56 -5.93 21.25
CA LEU A 269 21.23 -4.90 20.44
C LEU A 269 21.52 -3.67 21.30
N ARG A 270 22.74 -3.13 21.20
CA ARG A 270 23.12 -1.82 21.68
C ARG A 270 23.79 -1.05 20.56
N VAL A 271 23.36 0.19 20.39
CA VAL A 271 23.91 1.14 19.43
C VAL A 271 24.26 2.40 20.20
N ASP A 272 25.51 2.85 20.07
CA ASP A 272 25.99 4.04 20.76
C ASP A 272 26.62 5.04 19.77
N GLY A 273 26.02 6.24 19.67
CA GLY A 273 26.52 7.38 18.90
C GLY A 273 26.71 7.11 17.41
N LEU A 274 25.87 6.24 16.81
CA LEU A 274 26.02 5.85 15.42
C LEU A 274 25.74 7.03 14.49
N SER A 275 26.67 7.32 13.56
CA SER A 275 26.53 8.45 12.63
C SER A 275 26.98 8.06 11.22
N ARG A 276 26.26 8.60 10.24
CA ARG A 276 26.60 8.55 8.81
C ARG A 276 26.18 9.85 8.13
N ARG A 277 27.16 10.52 7.55
CA ARG A 277 26.97 11.86 6.98
C ARG A 277 25.85 11.91 5.94
N GLY A 278 24.89 12.82 6.13
CA GLY A 278 23.76 13.05 5.24
C GLY A 278 22.60 12.08 5.42
N GLU A 279 22.68 11.13 6.37
CA GLU A 279 21.66 10.13 6.61
C GLU A 279 21.18 10.13 8.06
N TYR A 280 22.09 9.96 9.04
CA TYR A 280 21.75 10.01 10.47
C TYR A 280 22.96 10.42 11.31
N ASP A 281 22.70 10.97 12.51
CA ASP A 281 23.72 11.55 13.37
C ASP A 281 23.47 11.28 14.86
N GLY A 282 24.47 10.70 15.55
CA GLY A 282 24.49 10.49 16.99
C GLY A 282 23.43 9.51 17.51
N VAL A 283 22.95 8.57 16.68
CA VAL A 283 21.88 7.65 17.04
C VAL A 283 22.34 6.65 18.10
N SER A 284 21.62 6.64 19.24
CA SER A 284 21.84 5.65 20.33
C SER A 284 20.51 4.99 20.68
N LEU A 285 20.50 3.65 20.73
CA LEU A 285 19.32 2.86 21.09
C LEU A 285 19.73 1.49 21.65
N THR A 286 18.79 0.85 22.33
CA THR A 286 18.91 -0.54 22.77
C THR A 286 17.66 -1.31 22.39
N VAL A 287 17.82 -2.62 22.13
CA VAL A 287 16.68 -3.54 21.94
C VAL A 287 16.90 -4.75 22.85
N ARG A 288 15.88 -5.09 23.62
CA ARG A 288 15.92 -6.21 24.55
C ARG A 288 15.36 -7.47 23.91
N ARG A 289 15.65 -8.61 24.52
CA ARG A 289 15.06 -9.90 24.11
C ARG A 289 13.54 -9.85 24.25
N GLY A 290 12.83 -10.21 23.18
CA GLY A 290 11.37 -10.19 23.15
C GLY A 290 10.76 -8.80 22.98
N GLU A 291 11.57 -7.74 22.84
CA GLU A 291 11.11 -6.39 22.58
C GLU A 291 10.78 -6.20 21.10
N ILE A 292 9.68 -5.52 20.83
CA ILE A 292 9.40 -4.87 19.56
C ILE A 292 9.65 -3.37 19.75
N LEU A 293 10.78 -2.89 19.25
CA LEU A 293 11.11 -1.47 19.22
C LEU A 293 10.56 -0.86 17.94
N GLY A 294 9.56 0.01 18.06
CA GLY A 294 9.05 0.82 16.95
C GLY A 294 10.00 1.97 16.60
N ILE A 295 10.18 2.26 15.34
CA ILE A 295 10.85 3.48 14.87
C ILE A 295 9.92 4.16 13.86
N THR A 296 9.50 5.39 14.14
CA THR A 296 8.64 6.19 13.28
C THR A 296 9.27 7.55 12.98
N GLY A 297 8.68 8.29 12.05
CA GLY A 297 9.15 9.60 11.61
C GLY A 297 8.74 9.87 10.17
N ARG A 298 8.95 11.10 9.70
CA ARG A 298 8.65 11.47 8.31
C ARG A 298 9.54 10.73 7.30
N LEU A 299 9.09 10.66 6.06
CA LEU A 299 9.89 10.14 4.96
C LEU A 299 11.22 10.94 4.87
N GLY A 300 12.34 10.22 4.74
CA GLY A 300 13.68 10.83 4.74
C GLY A 300 14.24 11.12 6.13
N ALA A 301 13.60 10.70 7.22
CA ALA A 301 14.11 10.88 8.58
C ALA A 301 15.35 10.03 8.91
N GLY A 302 15.85 9.19 8.00
CA GLY A 302 17.05 8.37 8.19
C GLY A 302 16.80 6.96 8.75
N ARG A 303 15.54 6.53 8.87
CA ARG A 303 15.13 5.24 9.46
C ARG A 303 15.65 4.04 8.67
N THR A 304 15.40 4.01 7.37
CA THR A 304 15.87 2.95 6.45
C THR A 304 17.39 2.92 6.38
N GLU A 305 18.04 4.09 6.32
CA GLU A 305 19.50 4.22 6.29
C GLU A 305 20.16 3.68 7.57
N LEU A 306 19.53 3.90 8.73
CA LEU A 306 19.94 3.30 10.00
C LEU A 306 19.80 1.78 9.95
N ALA A 307 18.66 1.25 9.48
CA ALA A 307 18.41 -0.19 9.33
C ALA A 307 19.44 -0.86 8.40
N LEU A 308 19.73 -0.24 7.25
CA LEU A 308 20.73 -0.71 6.31
C LEU A 308 22.15 -0.73 6.92
N SER A 309 22.46 0.23 7.79
CA SER A 309 23.75 0.25 8.50
C SER A 309 23.83 -0.87 9.55
N LEU A 310 22.77 -1.13 10.30
CA LEU A 310 22.68 -2.24 11.24
C LEU A 310 22.79 -3.59 10.53
N PHE A 311 22.26 -3.70 9.33
CA PHE A 311 22.33 -4.91 8.50
C PHE A 311 23.64 -5.02 7.70
N GLY A 312 24.55 -4.04 7.79
CA GLY A 312 25.87 -4.07 7.11
C GLY A 312 25.84 -3.79 5.62
N MET A 313 24.75 -3.23 5.09
CA MET A 313 24.63 -2.76 3.70
C MET A 313 25.29 -1.41 3.49
N SER A 314 25.38 -0.60 4.54
CA SER A 314 26.10 0.67 4.55
C SER A 314 27.01 0.74 5.79
N ARG A 315 28.09 1.53 5.72
CA ARG A 315 29.03 1.66 6.83
C ARG A 315 28.81 2.96 7.59
N PRO A 316 28.57 2.89 8.92
CA PRO A 316 28.60 4.08 9.77
C PRO A 316 30.04 4.65 9.80
N GLN A 317 30.14 5.96 9.98
CA GLN A 317 31.42 6.69 10.07
C GLN A 317 31.88 6.84 11.52
N ALA A 318 30.92 6.85 12.47
CA ALA A 318 31.18 6.94 13.90
C ALA A 318 30.21 6.07 14.68
N GLY A 319 30.52 5.82 15.96
CA GLY A 319 29.71 5.04 16.87
C GLY A 319 30.06 3.55 16.88
N THR A 320 29.30 2.80 17.68
CA THR A 320 29.50 1.36 17.86
C THR A 320 28.18 0.61 17.84
N ILE A 321 28.23 -0.63 17.36
CA ILE A 321 27.12 -1.58 17.37
C ILE A 321 27.58 -2.79 18.16
N GLU A 322 26.77 -3.25 19.11
CA GLU A 322 26.96 -4.48 19.85
C GLU A 322 25.74 -5.39 19.74
N LEU A 323 25.99 -6.67 19.48
CA LEU A 323 24.96 -7.73 19.46
C LEU A 323 25.30 -8.80 20.49
N ASP A 324 24.40 -9.07 21.45
CA ASP A 324 24.62 -9.95 22.59
C ASP A 324 25.97 -9.64 23.35
N GLY A 325 26.23 -8.34 23.58
CA GLY A 325 27.43 -7.87 24.27
C GLY A 325 28.73 -7.99 23.45
N ARG A 326 28.67 -8.39 22.18
CA ARG A 326 29.84 -8.48 21.30
C ARG A 326 29.82 -7.33 20.29
N ARG A 327 30.93 -6.61 20.19
CA ARG A 327 31.08 -5.55 19.19
C ARG A 327 30.96 -6.12 17.79
N LEU A 328 30.08 -5.54 17.00
CA LEU A 328 29.78 -5.94 15.63
C LEU A 328 30.50 -5.00 14.65
N ALA A 329 31.35 -5.58 13.81
CA ALA A 329 32.03 -4.84 12.73
C ALA A 329 31.64 -5.43 11.39
N CYS A 330 30.40 -5.17 10.94
CA CYS A 330 29.93 -5.64 9.65
C CYS A 330 30.65 -4.93 8.51
N ARG A 331 31.28 -5.72 7.64
CA ARG A 331 31.83 -5.26 6.35
C ARG A 331 30.88 -5.57 5.20
N SER A 332 29.89 -6.40 5.44
CA SER A 332 28.89 -6.84 4.49
C SER A 332 27.64 -7.33 5.21
N ASN A 333 26.52 -7.43 4.48
CA ASN A 333 25.30 -8.07 4.97
C ASN A 333 25.52 -9.54 5.39
N ARG A 334 26.46 -10.27 4.76
CA ARG A 334 26.81 -11.64 5.18
C ARG A 334 27.34 -11.69 6.61
N ASP A 335 28.09 -10.68 7.03
CA ASP A 335 28.59 -10.61 8.42
C ASP A 335 27.44 -10.39 9.40
N ALA A 336 26.47 -9.53 9.05
CA ALA A 336 25.26 -9.30 9.83
C ALA A 336 24.41 -10.58 9.93
N ILE A 337 24.20 -11.29 8.82
CA ILE A 337 23.44 -12.56 8.79
C ILE A 337 24.12 -13.60 9.68
N ARG A 338 25.45 -13.77 9.58
CA ARG A 338 26.21 -14.70 10.43
C ARG A 338 26.18 -14.32 11.92
N ALA A 339 26.07 -13.03 12.23
CA ALA A 339 25.92 -12.56 13.60
C ALA A 339 24.50 -12.80 14.15
N GLY A 340 23.52 -13.06 13.29
CA GLY A 340 22.13 -13.32 13.63
C GLY A 340 21.22 -12.10 13.45
N ILE A 341 21.50 -11.23 12.48
CA ILE A 341 20.62 -10.12 12.08
C ILE A 341 19.93 -10.47 10.77
N ALA A 342 18.62 -10.30 10.71
CA ALA A 342 17.82 -10.38 9.51
C ALA A 342 17.16 -9.04 9.18
N TYR A 343 16.96 -8.75 7.90
CA TYR A 343 16.37 -7.50 7.42
C TYR A 343 15.31 -7.74 6.34
N VAL A 344 14.10 -7.33 6.62
CA VAL A 344 12.98 -7.31 5.68
C VAL A 344 12.87 -5.90 5.14
N SER A 345 13.11 -5.75 3.85
CA SER A 345 13.06 -4.46 3.14
C SER A 345 11.63 -4.03 2.83
N GLU A 346 11.38 -2.71 2.81
CA GLU A 346 10.16 -2.10 2.29
C GLU A 346 9.90 -2.51 0.83
N ASP A 347 10.91 -2.47 -0.03
CA ASP A 347 10.79 -2.92 -1.42
C ASP A 347 10.85 -4.45 -1.53
N ARG A 348 9.69 -5.07 -1.26
CA ARG A 348 9.53 -6.52 -1.36
C ARG A 348 9.79 -7.05 -2.76
N LEU A 349 9.35 -6.30 -3.80
CA LEU A 349 9.30 -6.79 -5.16
C LEU A 349 10.68 -6.82 -5.82
N GLN A 350 11.54 -5.84 -5.53
CA GLN A 350 12.88 -5.73 -6.13
C GLN A 350 13.97 -6.30 -5.21
N LEU A 351 13.88 -6.05 -3.90
CA LEU A 351 14.89 -6.42 -2.93
C LEU A 351 14.51 -7.64 -2.09
N GLY A 352 13.21 -7.85 -1.87
CA GLY A 352 12.71 -8.90 -1.00
C GLY A 352 12.64 -10.28 -1.66
N LEU A 353 12.28 -10.36 -2.94
CA LEU A 353 11.98 -11.61 -3.66
C LEU A 353 12.59 -11.63 -5.06
N VAL A 354 12.92 -12.81 -5.53
CA VAL A 354 13.27 -13.07 -6.94
C VAL A 354 11.99 -13.52 -7.65
N GLN A 355 11.25 -12.57 -8.24
CA GLN A 355 9.89 -12.74 -8.74
C GLN A 355 9.66 -13.93 -9.68
N PRO A 356 10.55 -14.25 -10.68
CA PRO A 356 10.38 -15.40 -11.57
C PRO A 356 10.77 -16.74 -10.94
N GLN A 357 11.44 -16.73 -9.78
CA GLN A 357 11.85 -17.95 -9.09
C GLN A 357 10.71 -18.56 -8.27
N SER A 358 10.85 -19.86 -7.96
CA SER A 358 9.85 -20.58 -7.20
C SER A 358 9.71 -20.05 -5.75
N ILE A 359 8.55 -20.30 -5.14
CA ILE A 359 8.29 -20.05 -3.72
C ILE A 359 9.34 -20.79 -2.88
N ALA A 360 9.63 -22.04 -3.24
CA ALA A 360 10.63 -22.88 -2.59
C ALA A 360 12.04 -22.26 -2.62
N ASP A 361 12.49 -21.80 -3.80
CA ASP A 361 13.82 -21.22 -3.94
C ASP A 361 13.95 -19.90 -3.19
N ASN A 362 12.93 -19.04 -3.23
CA ASN A 362 12.88 -17.82 -2.44
C ASN A 362 12.94 -18.09 -0.94
N THR A 363 12.31 -19.15 -0.44
CA THR A 363 12.30 -19.49 0.98
C THR A 363 13.69 -19.91 1.50
N VAL A 364 14.49 -20.58 0.69
CA VAL A 364 15.76 -21.18 1.14
C VAL A 364 17.03 -20.44 0.72
N ILE A 365 16.91 -19.39 -0.10
CA ILE A 365 18.04 -18.69 -0.74
C ILE A 365 19.07 -18.15 0.25
N THR A 366 18.66 -17.82 1.48
CA THR A 366 19.54 -17.27 2.52
C THR A 366 20.30 -18.35 3.31
N VAL A 367 19.92 -19.61 3.19
CA VAL A 367 20.43 -20.74 4.00
C VAL A 367 20.95 -21.91 3.16
N LEU A 368 21.28 -21.66 1.89
CA LEU A 368 21.73 -22.70 0.96
C LEU A 368 22.93 -23.48 1.50
N ASP A 369 23.88 -22.81 2.18
CA ASP A 369 25.06 -23.43 2.75
C ASP A 369 24.71 -24.48 3.86
N GLU A 370 23.63 -24.26 4.61
CA GLU A 370 23.14 -25.16 5.66
C GLU A 370 22.45 -26.40 5.08
N LEU A 371 22.00 -26.33 3.84
CA LEU A 371 21.32 -27.41 3.14
C LEU A 371 22.28 -28.37 2.43
N LEU A 372 23.59 -28.07 2.43
CA LEU A 372 24.59 -28.90 1.79
C LEU A 372 24.74 -30.24 2.50
N GLY A 373 24.76 -31.30 1.72
CA GLY A 373 25.10 -32.65 2.13
C GLY A 373 26.61 -32.95 2.10
N ALA A 374 27.00 -34.20 2.32
CA ALA A 374 28.40 -34.64 2.34
C ALA A 374 29.20 -34.36 1.07
N ALA A 375 28.52 -34.36 -0.10
CA ALA A 375 29.14 -34.06 -1.40
C ALA A 375 29.11 -32.56 -1.77
N ARG A 376 28.80 -31.66 -0.83
CA ARG A 376 28.53 -30.23 -1.08
C ARG A 376 27.43 -29.96 -2.10
N LEU A 377 26.53 -30.92 -2.28
CA LEU A 377 25.30 -30.75 -3.06
C LEU A 377 24.13 -30.47 -2.11
N ILE A 378 23.19 -29.68 -2.58
CA ILE A 378 21.96 -29.38 -1.80
C ILE A 378 21.19 -30.69 -1.60
N SER A 379 20.90 -31.01 -0.33
CA SER A 379 20.09 -32.18 0.04
C SER A 379 18.60 -31.90 -0.24
N PRO A 380 17.94 -32.60 -1.19
CA PRO A 380 16.53 -32.38 -1.47
C PRO A 380 15.66 -32.60 -0.23
N ARG A 381 15.97 -33.63 0.59
CA ARG A 381 15.20 -33.94 1.79
C ARG A 381 15.24 -32.79 2.83
N ARG A 382 16.44 -32.22 3.09
CA ARG A 382 16.59 -31.10 4.03
C ARG A 382 15.89 -29.84 3.48
N ARG A 383 16.07 -29.55 2.18
CA ARG A 383 15.42 -28.44 1.51
C ARG A 383 13.90 -28.53 1.62
N ASP A 384 13.31 -29.67 1.24
CA ASP A 384 11.86 -29.84 1.23
C ASP A 384 11.27 -29.86 2.65
N ALA A 385 12.02 -30.35 3.64
CA ALA A 385 11.60 -30.28 5.05
C ALA A 385 11.55 -28.84 5.54
N LEU A 386 12.58 -28.03 5.27
CA LEU A 386 12.64 -26.61 5.65
C LEU A 386 11.53 -25.79 4.97
N ILE A 387 11.29 -26.04 3.68
CA ILE A 387 10.23 -25.34 2.94
C ILE A 387 8.86 -25.64 3.56
N ARG A 388 8.55 -26.91 3.84
CA ARG A 388 7.29 -27.31 4.49
C ARG A 388 7.15 -26.67 5.87
N GLU A 389 8.20 -26.72 6.69
CA GLU A 389 8.20 -26.10 8.02
C GLU A 389 7.75 -24.63 7.96
N TRP A 390 8.35 -23.83 7.08
CA TRP A 390 8.03 -22.40 7.00
C TRP A 390 6.70 -22.10 6.35
N ILE A 391 6.28 -22.88 5.34
CA ILE A 391 4.94 -22.75 4.74
C ILE A 391 3.87 -22.98 5.80
N ASP A 392 4.01 -24.06 6.57
CA ASP A 392 3.03 -24.44 7.60
C ASP A 392 3.05 -23.44 8.77
N ARG A 393 4.25 -23.10 9.27
CA ARG A 393 4.42 -22.22 10.43
C ARG A 393 3.90 -20.82 10.21
N LEU A 394 4.08 -20.27 9.00
CA LEU A 394 3.58 -18.94 8.63
C LEU A 394 2.24 -18.98 7.91
N ALA A 395 1.61 -20.14 7.81
CA ALA A 395 0.32 -20.36 7.13
C ALA A 395 0.29 -19.69 5.72
N ILE A 396 1.34 -19.95 4.91
CA ILE A 396 1.47 -19.39 3.57
C ILE A 396 0.52 -20.15 2.63
N LYS A 397 -0.45 -19.46 2.06
CA LYS A 397 -1.39 -20.06 1.10
C LYS A 397 -0.73 -20.13 -0.28
N ILE A 398 -0.38 -21.35 -0.70
CA ILE A 398 0.27 -21.62 -1.98
C ILE A 398 -0.48 -22.70 -2.76
N GLY A 399 -0.27 -22.77 -4.08
CA GLY A 399 -0.62 -23.93 -4.90
C GLY A 399 0.45 -25.01 -4.72
N ARG A 400 1.57 -24.87 -5.42
CA ARG A 400 2.73 -25.78 -5.34
C ARG A 400 3.97 -24.99 -4.91
N PRO A 401 4.88 -25.56 -4.11
CA PRO A 401 6.14 -24.89 -3.76
C PRO A 401 7.01 -24.52 -4.97
N GLY A 402 6.82 -25.19 -6.11
CA GLY A 402 7.49 -24.91 -7.39
C GLY A 402 6.91 -23.76 -8.19
N ASP A 403 5.75 -23.23 -7.82
CA ASP A 403 5.12 -22.11 -8.54
C ASP A 403 5.96 -20.83 -8.34
N ALA A 404 5.96 -19.94 -9.33
CA ALA A 404 6.66 -18.67 -9.24
C ALA A 404 6.08 -17.82 -8.09
N VAL A 405 6.93 -17.16 -7.30
CA VAL A 405 6.48 -16.35 -6.16
C VAL A 405 5.60 -15.16 -6.58
N SER A 406 5.73 -14.71 -7.84
CA SER A 406 4.88 -13.69 -8.45
C SER A 406 3.40 -14.05 -8.55
N THR A 407 3.06 -15.35 -8.46
CA THR A 407 1.66 -15.82 -8.49
C THR A 407 0.92 -15.63 -7.16
N LEU A 408 1.64 -15.32 -6.09
CA LEU A 408 1.09 -15.13 -4.76
C LEU A 408 0.50 -13.72 -4.57
N SER A 409 -0.52 -13.63 -3.72
CA SER A 409 -0.99 -12.32 -3.21
C SER A 409 0.09 -11.61 -2.39
N GLY A 410 0.02 -10.27 -2.29
CA GLY A 410 0.99 -9.46 -1.55
C GLY A 410 1.23 -9.94 -0.12
N GLY A 411 0.19 -10.31 0.61
CA GLY A 411 0.31 -10.85 1.96
C GLY A 411 1.03 -12.20 2.03
N ASN A 412 0.81 -13.11 1.06
CA ASN A 412 1.55 -14.38 1.00
C ASN A 412 2.99 -14.17 0.53
N GLN A 413 3.26 -13.25 -0.40
CA GLN A 413 4.61 -12.86 -0.77
C GLN A 413 5.40 -12.34 0.45
N GLN A 414 4.77 -11.50 1.28
CA GLN A 414 5.39 -10.98 2.50
C GLN A 414 5.72 -12.11 3.51
N ARG A 415 4.83 -13.09 3.64
CA ARG A 415 5.10 -14.27 4.46
C ARG A 415 6.27 -15.09 3.91
N VAL A 416 6.45 -15.19 2.59
CA VAL A 416 7.64 -15.83 1.98
C VAL A 416 8.91 -15.04 2.31
N VAL A 417 8.87 -13.69 2.28
CA VAL A 417 10.01 -12.85 2.71
C VAL A 417 10.34 -13.09 4.19
N LEU A 418 9.33 -13.16 5.06
CA LEU A 418 9.54 -13.51 6.46
C LEU A 418 10.14 -14.92 6.62
N ALA A 419 9.59 -15.92 5.91
CA ALA A 419 10.11 -17.30 5.92
C ALA A 419 11.59 -17.36 5.53
N LYS A 420 11.97 -16.67 4.45
CA LYS A 420 13.35 -16.55 3.98
C LYS A 420 14.31 -16.07 5.06
N TRP A 421 13.93 -15.05 5.80
CA TRP A 421 14.78 -14.47 6.84
C TRP A 421 14.72 -15.24 8.16
N LEU A 422 13.57 -15.78 8.54
CA LEU A 422 13.42 -16.60 9.73
C LEU A 422 14.15 -17.94 9.61
N ALA A 423 14.34 -18.46 8.39
CA ALA A 423 15.14 -19.64 8.13
C ALA A 423 16.60 -19.48 8.62
N THR A 424 17.15 -18.26 8.65
CA THR A 424 18.48 -17.96 9.20
C THR A 424 18.55 -18.00 10.74
N ARG A 425 17.42 -18.21 11.43
CA ARG A 425 17.27 -18.20 12.90
C ARG A 425 17.87 -16.95 13.55
N PRO A 426 17.41 -15.75 13.16
CA PRO A 426 18.01 -14.50 13.61
C PRO A 426 17.74 -14.25 15.10
N LYS A 427 18.64 -13.51 15.75
CA LYS A 427 18.49 -12.96 17.10
C LYS A 427 17.79 -11.61 17.07
N LEU A 428 18.03 -10.85 16.01
CA LEU A 428 17.43 -9.55 15.72
C LEU A 428 16.79 -9.58 14.35
N LEU A 429 15.52 -9.22 14.27
CA LEU A 429 14.75 -9.05 13.04
C LEU A 429 14.43 -7.58 12.84
N ILE A 430 14.92 -6.99 11.77
CA ILE A 430 14.60 -5.62 11.36
C ILE A 430 13.54 -5.71 10.27
N LEU A 431 12.41 -5.04 10.49
CA LEU A 431 11.24 -4.97 9.61
C LEU A 431 11.08 -3.53 9.14
N ASP A 432 11.42 -3.25 7.90
CA ASP A 432 11.30 -1.92 7.31
C ASP A 432 10.02 -1.88 6.48
N ALA A 433 9.00 -1.18 7.01
CA ALA A 433 7.66 -1.04 6.45
C ALA A 433 7.06 -2.38 5.93
N PRO A 434 6.95 -3.42 6.80
CA PRO A 434 6.68 -4.80 6.38
C PRO A 434 5.29 -5.01 5.77
N THR A 435 4.42 -4.03 5.84
CA THR A 435 3.01 -4.09 5.41
C THR A 435 2.71 -3.26 4.17
N VAL A 436 3.71 -2.57 3.61
CA VAL A 436 3.56 -1.80 2.37
C VAL A 436 3.14 -2.72 1.22
N GLY A 437 2.06 -2.33 0.52
CA GLY A 437 1.46 -3.11 -0.58
C GLY A 437 0.81 -4.43 -0.14
N VAL A 438 0.43 -4.52 1.14
CA VAL A 438 -0.33 -5.64 1.72
C VAL A 438 -1.74 -5.17 2.07
N ASP A 439 -2.75 -5.96 1.75
CA ASP A 439 -4.14 -5.64 2.09
C ASP A 439 -4.40 -5.65 3.61
N VAL A 440 -5.45 -4.93 4.05
CA VAL A 440 -5.75 -4.72 5.47
C VAL A 440 -5.90 -6.02 6.25
N GLY A 441 -6.54 -7.03 5.67
CA GLY A 441 -6.75 -8.33 6.33
C GLY A 441 -5.46 -9.12 6.50
N ALA A 442 -4.57 -9.08 5.50
CA ALA A 442 -3.27 -9.74 5.58
C ALA A 442 -2.29 -9.01 6.52
N ARG A 443 -2.39 -7.66 6.68
CA ARG A 443 -1.59 -6.88 7.64
C ARG A 443 -1.73 -7.41 9.06
N ALA A 444 -2.97 -7.60 9.53
CA ALA A 444 -3.24 -8.15 10.87
C ALA A 444 -2.58 -9.52 11.09
N GLY A 445 -2.59 -10.40 10.07
CA GLY A 445 -1.91 -11.68 10.11
C GLY A 445 -0.38 -11.57 10.19
N ILE A 446 0.22 -10.57 9.53
CA ILE A 446 1.65 -10.29 9.63
C ILE A 446 2.01 -9.80 11.02
N PHE A 447 1.25 -8.86 11.59
CA PHE A 447 1.50 -8.37 12.95
C PHE A 447 1.26 -9.44 14.01
N ALA A 448 0.34 -10.38 13.83
CA ALA A 448 0.20 -11.54 14.70
C ALA A 448 1.49 -12.38 14.71
N ILE A 449 2.04 -12.70 13.53
CA ILE A 449 3.32 -13.40 13.39
C ILE A 449 4.45 -12.64 14.11
N ILE A 450 4.54 -11.31 13.93
CA ILE A 450 5.58 -10.47 14.57
C ILE A 450 5.46 -10.52 16.09
N ARG A 451 4.23 -10.43 16.64
CA ARG A 451 3.99 -10.56 18.07
C ARG A 451 4.37 -11.94 18.63
N ASP A 452 4.03 -13.01 17.90
CA ASP A 452 4.38 -14.38 18.30
C ASP A 452 5.90 -14.59 18.30
N LEU A 453 6.63 -14.03 17.33
CA LEU A 453 8.09 -14.07 17.28
C LEU A 453 8.73 -13.34 18.48
N ALA A 454 8.21 -12.16 18.82
CA ALA A 454 8.67 -11.42 20.00
C ALA A 454 8.35 -12.17 21.30
N ALA A 455 7.15 -12.74 21.44
CA ALA A 455 6.78 -13.58 22.58
C ALA A 455 7.69 -14.82 22.73
N ALA A 456 8.20 -15.36 21.61
CA ALA A 456 9.20 -16.43 21.58
C ALA A 456 10.62 -15.94 21.92
N GLY A 457 10.81 -14.65 22.23
CA GLY A 457 12.08 -14.06 22.67
C GLY A 457 12.93 -13.44 21.55
N MET A 458 12.42 -13.24 20.35
CA MET A 458 13.13 -12.55 19.27
C MET A 458 13.13 -11.04 19.54
N ALA A 459 14.28 -10.36 19.39
CA ALA A 459 14.37 -8.92 19.39
C ALA A 459 13.95 -8.40 18.00
N ILE A 460 13.07 -7.39 17.96
CA ILE A 460 12.51 -6.87 16.70
C ILE A 460 12.62 -5.35 16.65
N ILE A 461 13.07 -4.83 15.53
CA ILE A 461 12.93 -3.41 15.17
C ILE A 461 11.84 -3.34 14.11
N LEU A 462 10.77 -2.59 14.39
CA LEU A 462 9.65 -2.34 13.49
C LEU A 462 9.68 -0.88 13.03
N ILE A 463 10.00 -0.66 11.76
CA ILE A 463 10.00 0.66 11.15
C ILE A 463 8.70 0.83 10.39
N SER A 464 7.96 1.90 10.64
CA SER A 464 6.79 2.28 9.85
C SER A 464 6.57 3.80 9.92
N ASP A 465 6.07 4.39 8.85
CA ASP A 465 5.53 5.74 8.78
C ASP A 465 4.04 5.78 9.18
N GLU A 466 3.35 4.64 9.15
CA GLU A 466 2.01 4.50 9.69
C GLU A 466 2.08 4.38 11.24
N ILE A 467 1.82 5.47 11.96
CA ILE A 467 1.91 5.52 13.42
C ILE A 467 1.06 4.46 14.11
N PRO A 468 -0.19 4.15 13.66
CA PRO A 468 -0.97 3.05 14.24
C PRO A 468 -0.26 1.70 14.21
N GLU A 469 0.56 1.41 13.20
CA GLU A 469 1.28 0.14 13.11
C GLU A 469 2.31 -0.02 14.24
N VAL A 470 3.11 1.01 14.49
CA VAL A 470 4.07 0.97 15.61
C VAL A 470 3.38 1.10 16.96
N TYR A 471 2.30 1.92 17.06
CA TYR A 471 1.59 2.15 18.31
C TYR A 471 0.96 0.89 18.90
N PHE A 472 0.28 0.09 18.08
CA PHE A 472 -0.41 -1.10 18.55
C PHE A 472 0.46 -2.37 18.59
N ASN A 473 1.65 -2.32 17.99
CA ASN A 473 2.49 -3.52 17.88
C ASN A 473 3.85 -3.40 18.58
N ALA A 474 4.32 -2.20 18.93
CA ALA A 474 5.59 -2.01 19.62
C ALA A 474 5.44 -1.86 21.14
N ASP A 475 6.47 -2.24 21.89
CA ASP A 475 6.57 -2.03 23.35
C ASP A 475 7.05 -0.61 23.65
N ARG A 476 7.83 0.00 22.72
CA ARG A 476 8.40 1.35 22.80
C ARG A 476 8.59 1.89 21.40
N ILE A 477 8.48 3.22 21.23
CA ILE A 477 8.54 3.89 19.93
C ILE A 477 9.57 5.01 19.97
N LEU A 478 10.56 4.96 19.09
CA LEU A 478 11.50 6.03 18.83
C LEU A 478 11.01 6.89 17.67
N HIS A 479 10.95 8.20 17.88
CA HIS A 479 10.69 9.15 16.81
C HIS A 479 12.02 9.65 16.24
N MET A 480 12.23 9.40 14.96
CA MET A 480 13.37 9.95 14.22
C MET A 480 12.93 11.18 13.39
N ARG A 481 13.75 12.24 13.48
CA ARG A 481 13.61 13.46 12.67
C ARG A 481 15.00 13.97 12.30
N ASP A 482 15.20 14.28 11.00
CA ASP A 482 16.46 14.80 10.46
C ASP A 482 17.69 13.96 10.87
N GLY A 483 17.54 12.64 10.81
CA GLY A 483 18.62 11.70 11.13
C GLY A 483 18.89 11.49 12.63
N ARG A 484 18.09 12.05 13.54
CA ARG A 484 18.28 11.97 15.00
C ARG A 484 17.07 11.38 15.69
N ILE A 485 17.28 10.71 16.81
CA ILE A 485 16.19 10.33 17.72
C ILE A 485 15.84 11.57 18.54
N VAL A 486 14.60 12.04 18.41
CA VAL A 486 14.11 13.25 19.07
C VAL A 486 13.15 12.94 20.23
N ALA A 487 12.53 11.76 20.26
CA ALA A 487 11.66 11.33 21.34
C ALA A 487 11.60 9.81 21.46
N ASP A 488 11.20 9.35 22.65
CA ASP A 488 11.03 7.95 23.03
C ASP A 488 9.67 7.82 23.76
N TYR A 489 8.72 7.12 23.16
CA TYR A 489 7.36 6.98 23.65
C TYR A 489 7.08 5.55 24.11
N VAL A 490 6.27 5.43 25.14
CA VAL A 490 5.72 4.15 25.57
C VAL A 490 4.22 4.13 25.24
N PRO A 491 3.77 3.27 24.31
CA PRO A 491 2.36 3.11 24.00
C PRO A 491 1.53 2.85 25.27
N GLY A 492 0.34 3.48 25.34
CA GLY A 492 -0.51 3.41 26.54
C GLY A 492 -0.17 4.45 27.63
N ARG A 493 1.04 5.05 27.61
CA ARG A 493 1.36 6.23 28.43
C ARG A 493 1.24 7.53 27.63
N THR A 494 1.56 7.47 26.35
CA THR A 494 1.43 8.56 25.38
C THR A 494 0.28 8.19 24.42
N SER A 495 -0.61 9.13 24.11
CA SER A 495 -1.70 8.88 23.18
C SER A 495 -1.20 8.82 21.72
N ILE A 496 -1.93 8.13 20.86
CA ILE A 496 -1.59 8.06 19.43
C ILE A 496 -1.63 9.46 18.79
N ASP A 497 -2.63 10.28 19.14
CA ASP A 497 -2.80 11.66 18.62
C ASP A 497 -1.66 12.58 19.02
N GLU A 498 -1.02 12.35 20.16
CA GLU A 498 0.16 13.10 20.61
C GLU A 498 1.38 12.74 19.75
N ILE A 499 1.60 11.44 19.52
CA ILE A 499 2.69 10.96 18.67
C ILE A 499 2.50 11.46 17.22
N GLU A 500 1.26 11.41 16.69
CA GLU A 500 0.93 11.93 15.36
C GLU A 500 1.25 13.42 15.23
N ARG A 501 0.84 14.23 16.22
CA ARG A 501 1.16 15.67 16.22
C ARG A 501 2.66 15.92 16.25
N ASP A 502 3.41 15.22 17.09
CA ASP A 502 4.87 15.41 17.24
C ASP A 502 5.63 14.98 15.98
N VAL A 503 5.17 13.93 15.30
CA VAL A 503 5.77 13.46 14.05
C VAL A 503 5.45 14.42 12.90
N HIS A 504 4.26 15.05 12.90
CA HIS A 504 3.87 15.97 11.84
C HIS A 504 4.26 17.44 12.12
N ALA A 505 4.66 17.80 13.34
CA ALA A 505 5.25 19.09 13.67
C ALA A 505 6.68 19.21 13.12
#